data_bb2206ba9b27496b89e6111888b04c37
#
_entry.id   bb2206ba9b27496b89e6111888b04c37
#
_cell.length_a   1.000
_cell.length_b   1.000
_cell.length_c   1.000
_cell.angle_alpha   90.00
_cell.angle_beta   90.00
_cell.angle_gamma   90.00
#
_symmetry.space_group_name_H-M   'P 1'
#
loop_
_entity.id
_entity.type
_entity.pdbx_description
1 polymer ?
#
loop_
_entity_poly.entity_id
_entity_poly.type
_entity_poly.pdbx_seq_one_letter_code
_entity_poly.pdbx_strand_id
1 'polypeptide(L)'
;MKKQVLSLLLAGALTLGLFGCSAQTPEESGVPQSAPAQTEGTASAGVVEELKIGICKEVTPRTLASESGSFGRMNYNAFCAGTWLVRDENNEMQPNLMTSWEILDKGSTIRATFATDQGITWHDGEPFTIDDVIFTVDLMNNKLKSGYLSKITGVEKVDDTTVDFQVADGAAYFTLGNSAVFVRMYPKHIWEGIEDPSGYTGEDAVIGCGPYKLVQVDEEAQTMHYEAVGETYMGRALTVRSVTVRSYDSQDALVMALRTGEVDAMYDYSNPISPTMLPSISGVDGVDPGKGMNMGLFEILFGFQKQPTDDLEFRRAVRYALNYELLATTIGGEDGQVPGEGIISPAGIGYDDSLPKLVQDQEQAKAILEAAGYIDTDGDGWRERPDGTPMDVLVTPQYNATKAALYQRIAEIIVTNLGEVGVKCTLDEESIRNSDHEQQLRDDGAYEIYICYATHGYLHLPARGHLRHLGQYAVALGQDGIHMPAHFVRIAEFVPRLVLRF
;
A
#
# COMPACT_ATOMS: atom_id res chain seq x y z
N MET A 1 13.63 -51.57 -21.29
CA MET A 1 14.13 -51.72 -22.69
C MET A 1 14.20 -50.31 -23.25
N LYS A 2 15.39 -49.73 -23.30
CA LYS A 2 16.19 -49.40 -24.52
C LYS A 2 15.46 -48.38 -25.41
N LYS A 3 15.95 -47.21 -25.81
CA LYS A 3 17.30 -46.64 -26.08
C LYS A 3 17.12 -45.13 -26.30
N GLN A 4 17.94 -44.21 -25.77
CA GLN A 4 19.18 -43.61 -26.35
C GLN A 4 18.93 -42.71 -27.57
N VAL A 5 19.23 -41.44 -27.38
CA VAL A 5 20.43 -40.63 -27.73
C VAL A 5 20.41 -40.12 -29.18
N LEU A 6 20.56 -38.82 -29.38
CA LEU A 6 21.64 -38.29 -30.21
C LEU A 6 21.85 -36.75 -30.00
N SER A 7 23.07 -36.43 -29.61
CA SER A 7 23.69 -35.10 -29.63
C SER A 7 24.17 -34.77 -31.03
N LEU A 8 24.23 -33.46 -31.41
CA LEU A 8 25.28 -33.02 -32.35
C LEU A 8 25.66 -31.55 -32.07
N LEU A 9 26.93 -31.39 -31.81
CA LEU A 9 27.75 -30.16 -31.78
C LEU A 9 27.86 -29.54 -33.17
N LEU A 10 28.01 -28.22 -33.26
CA LEU A 10 29.10 -27.67 -34.11
C LEU A 10 29.60 -26.31 -33.59
N ALA A 11 30.90 -26.17 -33.59
CA ALA A 11 31.75 -25.12 -33.09
C ALA A 11 32.15 -24.10 -34.18
N GLY A 12 32.67 -22.97 -33.74
CA GLY A 12 33.65 -22.14 -34.45
C GLY A 12 33.14 -20.75 -34.82
N ALA A 13 33.76 -19.62 -34.49
CA ALA A 13 35.14 -19.27 -34.56
C ALA A 13 35.44 -18.00 -33.75
N LEU A 14 36.57 -18.01 -33.12
CA LEU A 14 37.27 -16.82 -32.56
C LEU A 14 37.73 -15.84 -33.65
N THR A 15 37.67 -14.51 -33.37
CA THR A 15 38.70 -13.59 -33.82
C THR A 15 39.01 -12.59 -32.71
N LEU A 16 40.28 -12.61 -32.31
CA LEU A 16 40.94 -11.63 -31.44
C LEU A 16 41.14 -10.30 -32.18
N GLY A 17 40.93 -9.20 -31.47
CA GLY A 17 41.45 -7.89 -31.88
C GLY A 17 41.79 -7.09 -30.60
N LEU A 18 43.10 -6.93 -30.41
CA LEU A 18 43.77 -6.18 -29.34
C LEU A 18 43.86 -4.69 -29.66
N PHE A 19 43.98 -3.91 -28.62
CA PHE A 19 44.56 -2.57 -28.44
C PHE A 19 43.62 -1.35 -28.37
N GLY A 20 43.79 -0.64 -27.24
CA GLY A 20 43.56 0.78 -27.10
C GLY A 20 43.15 1.20 -25.70
N CYS A 21 44.09 1.33 -24.75
CA CYS A 21 43.93 2.13 -23.55
C CYS A 21 43.82 3.61 -23.88
N SER A 22 42.71 4.28 -23.50
CA SER A 22 42.74 5.71 -23.21
C SER A 22 41.80 5.96 -22.04
N ALA A 23 42.30 6.59 -21.00
CA ALA A 23 41.56 7.01 -19.84
C ALA A 23 40.54 8.07 -20.22
N GLN A 24 39.27 7.81 -19.88
CA GLN A 24 38.20 8.82 -19.87
C GLN A 24 37.60 8.89 -18.49
N THR A 25 37.39 10.07 -18.03
CA THR A 25 36.69 10.52 -16.83
C THR A 25 35.27 9.91 -16.72
N PRO A 26 34.72 9.68 -15.52
CA PRO A 26 33.40 9.10 -15.37
C PRO A 26 32.32 10.12 -15.79
N GLU A 27 31.62 9.82 -16.87
CA GLU A 27 30.36 10.45 -17.21
C GLU A 27 29.26 9.89 -16.30
N GLU A 28 28.41 10.80 -15.86
CA GLU A 28 27.20 10.53 -15.08
C GLU A 28 26.36 9.44 -15.75
N SER A 29 26.08 8.40 -14.98
CA SER A 29 25.19 7.30 -15.40
C SER A 29 23.75 7.80 -15.45
N GLY A 30 23.30 8.20 -16.63
CA GLY A 30 21.89 8.29 -16.95
C GLY A 30 21.27 6.89 -16.91
N VAL A 31 20.21 6.71 -16.15
CA VAL A 31 19.40 5.50 -16.14
C VAL A 31 18.85 5.29 -17.55
N PRO A 32 19.02 4.12 -18.19
CA PRO A 32 18.49 3.90 -19.53
C PRO A 32 16.96 3.93 -19.51
N GLN A 33 16.39 4.83 -20.27
CA GLN A 33 14.99 4.88 -20.60
C GLN A 33 14.67 3.65 -21.46
N SER A 34 14.05 2.62 -20.89
CA SER A 34 13.56 1.48 -21.65
C SER A 34 12.35 1.94 -22.46
N ALA A 35 12.50 1.90 -23.79
CA ALA A 35 11.37 1.97 -24.71
C ALA A 35 10.37 0.85 -24.38
N PRO A 36 9.05 1.06 -24.56
CA PRO A 36 8.06 0.04 -24.25
C PRO A 36 8.36 -1.24 -25.04
N ALA A 37 8.60 -2.33 -24.34
CA ALA A 37 8.71 -3.66 -24.93
C ALA A 37 7.33 -3.98 -25.52
N GLN A 38 7.26 -4.14 -26.84
CA GLN A 38 6.11 -4.74 -27.50
C GLN A 38 6.03 -6.20 -27.02
N THR A 39 5.08 -6.47 -26.16
CA THR A 39 4.72 -7.84 -25.78
C THR A 39 4.08 -8.51 -27.00
N GLU A 40 4.85 -9.35 -27.68
CA GLU A 40 4.30 -10.27 -28.68
C GLU A 40 3.46 -11.35 -27.98
N GLY A 41 2.21 -11.45 -28.37
CA GLY A 41 1.44 -12.72 -28.34
C GLY A 41 0.72 -13.04 -27.04
N THR A 42 -0.25 -12.24 -26.64
CA THR A 42 -1.39 -12.76 -25.89
C THR A 42 -2.43 -13.28 -26.88
N ALA A 43 -2.87 -14.54 -26.67
CA ALA A 43 -4.06 -15.06 -27.31
C ALA A 43 -5.17 -14.02 -27.18
N SER A 44 -5.92 -13.76 -28.26
CA SER A 44 -7.07 -12.85 -28.26
C SER A 44 -7.99 -13.24 -27.11
N ALA A 45 -7.88 -12.54 -26.00
CA ALA A 45 -8.85 -12.65 -24.92
C ALA A 45 -10.20 -12.26 -25.52
N GLY A 46 -11.19 -13.14 -25.44
CA GLY A 46 -12.54 -12.87 -25.94
C GLY A 46 -13.10 -11.61 -25.28
N VAL A 47 -13.96 -10.89 -25.99
CA VAL A 47 -14.68 -9.75 -25.40
C VAL A 47 -15.65 -10.29 -24.35
N VAL A 48 -15.61 -9.71 -23.15
CA VAL A 48 -16.55 -9.95 -22.07
C VAL A 48 -17.59 -8.84 -22.13
N GLU A 49 -18.85 -9.19 -22.35
CA GLU A 49 -19.95 -8.22 -22.49
C GLU A 49 -20.24 -7.54 -21.14
N GLU A 50 -20.26 -8.29 -20.05
CA GLU A 50 -20.47 -7.76 -18.71
C GLU A 50 -19.60 -8.51 -17.71
N LEU A 51 -18.89 -7.77 -16.85
CA LEU A 51 -18.17 -8.30 -15.68
C LEU A 51 -18.91 -7.88 -14.41
N LYS A 52 -19.33 -8.85 -13.60
CA LYS A 52 -20.02 -8.63 -12.33
C LYS A 52 -19.06 -8.76 -11.18
N ILE A 53 -18.87 -7.67 -10.44
CA ILE A 53 -17.95 -7.60 -9.30
C ILE A 53 -18.76 -7.44 -8.02
N GLY A 54 -18.55 -8.34 -7.05
CA GLY A 54 -19.11 -8.23 -5.71
C GLY A 54 -18.14 -7.54 -4.74
N ILE A 55 -18.68 -6.71 -3.87
CA ILE A 55 -17.95 -6.01 -2.80
C ILE A 55 -18.74 -6.08 -1.48
N CYS A 56 -18.07 -5.82 -0.34
CA CYS A 56 -18.71 -5.71 0.99
C CYS A 56 -18.63 -4.26 1.50
N LYS A 57 -19.30 -3.34 0.81
CA LYS A 57 -19.35 -1.92 1.17
C LYS A 57 -20.66 -1.31 0.71
N GLU A 58 -21.20 -0.40 1.49
CA GLU A 58 -22.35 0.38 1.05
C GLU A 58 -22.03 1.23 -0.17
N VAL A 59 -22.99 1.39 -1.05
CA VAL A 59 -22.92 2.37 -2.14
C VAL A 59 -23.04 3.76 -1.52
N THR A 60 -21.93 4.49 -1.53
CA THR A 60 -21.84 5.82 -0.91
C THR A 60 -22.12 6.95 -1.91
N PRO A 61 -22.24 8.21 -1.47
CA PRO A 61 -22.43 9.35 -2.34
C PRO A 61 -21.39 9.41 -3.46
N ARG A 62 -21.85 9.80 -4.64
CA ARG A 62 -21.07 9.87 -5.87
C ARG A 62 -20.11 11.05 -5.83
N THR A 63 -18.82 10.81 -5.73
CA THR A 63 -17.82 11.86 -5.87
C THR A 63 -16.42 11.31 -6.14
N LEU A 64 -15.66 11.99 -6.99
CA LEU A 64 -14.23 11.72 -7.18
C LEU A 64 -13.40 12.25 -6.00
N ALA A 65 -13.91 13.20 -5.24
CA ALA A 65 -13.21 13.86 -4.13
C ALA A 65 -13.22 13.06 -2.81
N SER A 66 -13.82 11.88 -2.78
CA SER A 66 -13.80 11.03 -1.59
C SER A 66 -12.36 10.58 -1.28
N GLU A 67 -11.68 11.36 -0.45
CA GLU A 67 -10.35 11.03 0.06
C GLU A 67 -10.42 10.00 1.20
N SER A 68 -11.54 9.96 1.92
CA SER A 68 -11.69 9.28 3.20
C SER A 68 -12.28 7.88 3.10
N GLY A 69 -12.07 7.16 2.05
CA GLY A 69 -12.62 5.80 2.03
C GLY A 69 -12.08 4.92 0.91
N SER A 70 -11.83 3.68 1.28
CA SER A 70 -11.53 2.64 0.30
C SER A 70 -12.61 2.51 -0.77
N PHE A 71 -13.85 2.87 -0.47
CA PHE A 71 -14.99 2.74 -1.37
C PHE A 71 -14.92 3.68 -2.58
N GLY A 72 -14.70 4.97 -2.39
CA GLY A 72 -14.57 5.93 -3.51
C GLY A 72 -13.37 5.56 -4.39
N ARG A 73 -12.27 5.08 -3.79
CA ARG A 73 -11.09 4.64 -4.54
C ARG A 73 -11.37 3.39 -5.38
N MET A 74 -12.13 2.44 -4.85
CA MET A 74 -12.40 1.18 -5.53
C MET A 74 -13.40 1.32 -6.65
N ASN A 75 -14.44 2.10 -6.45
CA ASN A 75 -15.55 2.16 -7.38
C ASN A 75 -15.42 3.29 -8.38
N TYR A 76 -15.56 4.53 -7.91
CA TYR A 76 -15.53 5.65 -8.85
C TYR A 76 -14.15 5.90 -9.43
N ASN A 77 -13.10 5.82 -8.58
CA ASN A 77 -11.75 6.14 -9.04
C ASN A 77 -11.10 5.03 -9.86
N ALA A 78 -11.38 3.78 -9.56
CA ALA A 78 -10.81 2.65 -10.32
C ALA A 78 -11.34 2.60 -11.76
N PHE A 79 -12.60 3.01 -11.98
CA PHE A 79 -13.24 2.91 -13.28
C PHE A 79 -13.35 4.26 -14.00
N CYS A 80 -13.76 5.31 -13.29
CA CYS A 80 -14.06 6.60 -13.88
C CYS A 80 -12.88 7.58 -13.92
N ALA A 81 -12.03 7.58 -12.89
CA ALA A 81 -10.97 8.57 -12.82
C ALA A 81 -9.78 8.19 -13.71
N GLY A 82 -9.28 9.18 -14.44
CA GLY A 82 -7.95 9.09 -15.02
C GLY A 82 -6.90 9.36 -13.95
N THR A 83 -5.86 8.52 -13.88
CA THR A 83 -4.71 8.71 -12.99
C THR A 83 -3.46 9.10 -13.77
N TRP A 84 -2.49 9.73 -13.11
CA TRP A 84 -1.24 10.08 -13.77
C TRP A 84 -0.48 8.86 -14.24
N LEU A 85 -0.25 7.91 -13.33
CA LEU A 85 0.44 6.65 -13.59
C LEU A 85 -0.42 5.48 -13.11
N VAL A 86 -0.09 4.28 -13.55
CA VAL A 86 -0.67 3.02 -13.06
C VAL A 86 0.45 2.07 -12.65
N ARG A 87 0.10 1.00 -11.93
CA ARG A 87 1.02 -0.10 -11.63
C ARG A 87 0.61 -1.34 -12.41
N ASP A 88 1.59 -2.06 -12.91
CA ASP A 88 1.37 -3.36 -13.51
C ASP A 88 1.34 -4.49 -12.44
N GLU A 89 1.20 -5.72 -12.91
CA GLU A 89 1.17 -6.91 -12.08
C GLU A 89 2.46 -7.17 -11.29
N ASN A 90 3.59 -6.58 -11.71
CA ASN A 90 4.87 -6.64 -11.02
C ASN A 90 5.08 -5.47 -10.07
N ASN A 91 4.04 -4.65 -9.87
CA ASN A 91 4.08 -3.41 -9.08
C ASN A 91 5.02 -2.34 -9.67
N GLU A 92 5.39 -2.46 -10.93
CA GLU A 92 6.17 -1.46 -11.64
C GLU A 92 5.31 -0.31 -12.15
N MET A 93 5.86 0.89 -12.09
CA MET A 93 5.14 2.10 -12.54
C MET A 93 5.09 2.16 -14.05
N GLN A 94 3.90 2.31 -14.58
CA GLN A 94 3.63 2.42 -15.99
C GLN A 94 2.98 3.78 -16.33
N PRO A 95 3.30 4.36 -17.49
CA PRO A 95 2.63 5.55 -18.00
C PRO A 95 1.11 5.36 -18.11
N ASN A 96 0.37 6.43 -17.81
CA ASN A 96 -1.06 6.53 -18.08
C ASN A 96 -1.33 7.93 -18.63
N LEU A 97 -2.17 8.77 -18.00
CA LEU A 97 -2.37 10.15 -18.49
C LEU A 97 -1.06 10.95 -18.52
N MET A 98 -0.14 10.72 -17.57
CA MET A 98 1.25 11.15 -17.68
C MET A 98 1.99 10.14 -18.54
N THR A 99 2.32 10.51 -19.77
CA THR A 99 2.92 9.63 -20.79
C THR A 99 4.44 9.52 -20.66
N SER A 100 5.09 10.56 -20.15
CA SER A 100 6.52 10.56 -19.85
C SER A 100 6.86 11.61 -18.80
N TRP A 101 8.03 11.44 -18.17
CA TRP A 101 8.54 12.41 -17.20
C TRP A 101 10.07 12.41 -17.17
N GLU A 102 10.62 13.54 -16.76
CA GLU A 102 12.05 13.74 -16.51
C GLU A 102 12.25 14.46 -15.17
N ILE A 103 13.22 14.00 -14.40
CA ILE A 103 13.61 14.65 -13.14
C ILE A 103 14.76 15.58 -13.40
N LEU A 104 14.54 16.87 -13.17
CA LEU A 104 15.49 17.95 -13.39
C LEU A 104 15.98 18.53 -12.05
N ASP A 105 17.03 19.34 -12.13
CA ASP A 105 17.54 20.15 -11.04
C ASP A 105 17.76 19.37 -9.73
N LYS A 106 18.35 18.18 -9.84
CA LYS A 106 18.65 17.29 -8.69
C LYS A 106 17.40 16.90 -7.89
N GLY A 107 16.27 16.77 -8.55
CA GLY A 107 15.03 16.33 -7.92
C GLY A 107 14.12 17.46 -7.43
N SER A 108 14.42 18.71 -7.75
CA SER A 108 13.54 19.84 -7.42
C SER A 108 12.51 20.18 -8.50
N THR A 109 12.63 19.57 -9.68
CA THR A 109 11.66 19.74 -10.77
C THR A 109 11.32 18.41 -11.41
N ILE A 110 10.03 18.18 -11.66
CA ILE A 110 9.53 17.10 -12.52
C ILE A 110 8.96 17.75 -13.77
N ARG A 111 9.57 17.54 -14.91
CA ARG A 111 8.96 17.84 -16.21
C ARG A 111 8.12 16.66 -16.63
N ALA A 112 6.84 16.86 -16.86
CA ALA A 112 5.91 15.79 -17.18
C ALA A 112 5.09 16.10 -18.43
N THR A 113 4.97 15.11 -19.32
CA THR A 113 4.13 15.19 -20.52
C THR A 113 2.85 14.40 -20.30
N PHE A 114 1.73 14.98 -20.69
CA PHE A 114 0.39 14.39 -20.53
C PHE A 114 -0.26 14.12 -21.89
N ALA A 115 -1.19 13.18 -21.92
CA ALA A 115 -1.89 12.69 -23.12
C ALA A 115 -2.98 13.66 -23.64
N THR A 116 -2.78 14.96 -23.52
CA THR A 116 -3.77 15.99 -23.90
C THR A 116 -3.95 16.13 -25.41
N ASP A 117 -3.02 15.61 -26.20
CA ASP A 117 -3.06 15.57 -27.68
C ASP A 117 -3.55 14.21 -28.25
N GLN A 118 -3.92 13.26 -27.38
CA GLN A 118 -4.33 11.91 -27.79
C GLN A 118 -5.85 11.74 -27.92
N GLY A 119 -6.61 12.83 -27.96
CA GLY A 119 -8.06 12.81 -28.16
C GLY A 119 -8.84 12.26 -26.96
N ILE A 120 -8.26 12.29 -25.75
CA ILE A 120 -8.95 11.92 -24.53
C ILE A 120 -9.98 12.98 -24.19
N THR A 121 -11.18 12.54 -23.83
CA THR A 121 -12.27 13.40 -23.37
C THR A 121 -12.71 13.02 -21.96
N TRP A 122 -13.27 13.96 -21.26
CA TRP A 122 -14.09 13.70 -20.08
C TRP A 122 -15.35 12.92 -20.49
N HIS A 123 -16.00 12.27 -19.54
CA HIS A 123 -17.17 11.43 -19.81
C HIS A 123 -18.40 12.21 -20.26
N ASP A 124 -18.39 13.54 -20.17
CA ASP A 124 -19.39 14.45 -20.71
C ASP A 124 -19.06 14.95 -22.14
N GLY A 125 -17.88 14.61 -22.66
CA GLY A 125 -17.44 14.92 -24.01
C GLY A 125 -16.48 16.10 -24.11
N GLU A 126 -16.27 16.88 -23.04
CA GLU A 126 -15.28 17.96 -23.03
C GLU A 126 -13.85 17.39 -23.15
N PRO A 127 -12.92 18.08 -23.86
CA PRO A 127 -11.56 17.61 -24.04
C PRO A 127 -10.77 17.66 -22.73
N PHE A 128 -9.93 16.63 -22.50
CA PHE A 128 -8.92 16.65 -21.44
C PHE A 128 -7.76 17.54 -21.88
N THR A 129 -7.40 18.52 -21.05
CA THR A 129 -6.39 19.54 -21.37
C THR A 129 -5.32 19.66 -20.30
N ILE A 130 -4.22 20.34 -20.63
CA ILE A 130 -3.16 20.63 -19.66
C ILE A 130 -3.65 21.56 -18.53
N ASP A 131 -4.66 22.37 -18.78
CA ASP A 131 -5.24 23.25 -17.76
C ASP A 131 -5.99 22.45 -16.69
N ASP A 132 -6.53 21.26 -17.01
CA ASP A 132 -7.10 20.33 -16.04
C ASP A 132 -6.02 19.73 -15.13
N VAL A 133 -4.83 19.47 -15.66
CA VAL A 133 -3.67 19.00 -14.88
C VAL A 133 -3.26 20.05 -13.85
N ILE A 134 -3.09 21.29 -14.29
CA ILE A 134 -2.72 22.44 -13.43
C ILE A 134 -3.79 22.64 -12.35
N PHE A 135 -5.05 22.67 -12.76
CA PHE A 135 -6.19 22.80 -11.86
C PHE A 135 -6.25 21.68 -10.83
N THR A 136 -6.03 20.43 -11.24
CA THR A 136 -6.01 19.28 -10.34
C THR A 136 -5.01 19.45 -9.20
N VAL A 137 -3.80 19.92 -9.49
CA VAL A 137 -2.78 20.16 -8.47
C VAL A 137 -3.23 21.24 -7.49
N ASP A 138 -3.78 22.32 -7.99
CA ASP A 138 -4.30 23.41 -7.15
C ASP A 138 -5.46 22.92 -6.25
N LEU A 139 -6.44 22.23 -6.82
CA LEU A 139 -7.59 21.68 -6.12
C LEU A 139 -7.15 20.72 -5.00
N MET A 140 -6.27 19.77 -5.32
CA MET A 140 -5.81 18.77 -4.37
C MET A 140 -4.99 19.37 -3.22
N ASN A 141 -4.11 20.34 -3.52
CA ASN A 141 -3.26 20.94 -2.48
C ASN A 141 -3.98 21.97 -1.62
N ASN A 142 -4.79 22.84 -2.25
CA ASN A 142 -5.32 24.04 -1.59
C ASN A 142 -6.73 23.87 -1.04
N LYS A 143 -7.58 23.09 -1.72
CA LYS A 143 -8.99 22.89 -1.33
C LYS A 143 -9.22 21.54 -0.66
N LEU A 144 -8.84 20.43 -1.31
CA LEU A 144 -9.00 19.09 -0.75
C LEU A 144 -7.96 18.75 0.32
N LYS A 145 -6.83 19.49 0.34
CA LYS A 145 -5.71 19.29 1.27
C LYS A 145 -5.21 17.85 1.27
N SER A 146 -5.21 17.24 0.10
CA SER A 146 -4.72 15.88 -0.12
C SER A 146 -3.21 15.83 0.11
N GLY A 147 -2.75 14.83 0.85
CA GLY A 147 -1.33 14.62 1.13
C GLY A 147 -0.50 14.20 -0.09
N TYR A 148 -1.16 13.71 -1.15
CA TYR A 148 -0.44 13.10 -2.30
C TYR A 148 0.45 14.08 -3.08
N LEU A 149 0.00 15.30 -3.28
CA LEU A 149 0.74 16.31 -4.02
C LEU A 149 1.38 17.38 -3.12
N SER A 150 1.41 17.17 -1.80
CA SER A 150 1.88 18.15 -0.81
C SER A 150 3.34 18.60 -0.99
N LYS A 151 4.14 17.85 -1.76
CA LYS A 151 5.52 18.22 -2.10
C LYS A 151 5.61 19.06 -3.38
N ILE A 152 4.56 19.17 -4.18
CA ILE A 152 4.50 20.08 -5.33
C ILE A 152 4.18 21.47 -4.82
N THR A 153 5.11 22.39 -5.01
CA THR A 153 5.02 23.78 -4.51
C THR A 153 4.68 24.78 -5.61
N GLY A 154 4.76 24.37 -6.86
CA GLY A 154 4.40 25.18 -8.02
C GLY A 154 4.20 24.33 -9.26
N VAL A 155 3.45 24.86 -10.23
CA VAL A 155 3.24 24.25 -11.54
C VAL A 155 3.42 25.31 -12.58
N GLU A 156 4.25 25.05 -13.59
CA GLU A 156 4.49 25.93 -14.72
C GLU A 156 4.11 25.21 -16.01
N LYS A 157 3.21 25.84 -16.81
CA LYS A 157 2.85 25.35 -18.13
C LYS A 157 4.00 25.59 -19.09
N VAL A 158 4.57 24.53 -19.66
CA VAL A 158 5.61 24.61 -20.69
C VAL A 158 4.96 24.74 -22.08
N ASP A 159 3.99 23.87 -22.36
CA ASP A 159 3.19 23.89 -23.59
C ASP A 159 1.83 23.22 -23.36
N ASP A 160 1.09 22.88 -24.43
CA ASP A 160 -0.26 22.28 -24.32
C ASP A 160 -0.24 20.80 -23.90
N THR A 161 0.93 20.19 -23.79
CA THR A 161 1.10 18.79 -23.34
C THR A 161 2.00 18.66 -22.13
N THR A 162 2.78 19.69 -21.80
CA THR A 162 3.90 19.58 -20.86
C THR A 162 3.81 20.60 -19.73
N VAL A 163 4.06 20.16 -18.51
CA VAL A 163 4.20 21.00 -17.31
C VAL A 163 5.50 20.70 -16.56
N ASP A 164 6.02 21.71 -15.88
CA ASP A 164 7.08 21.59 -14.87
C ASP A 164 6.47 21.71 -13.47
N PHE A 165 6.57 20.64 -12.69
CA PHE A 165 6.21 20.65 -11.27
C PHE A 165 7.43 21.03 -10.44
N GLN A 166 7.34 22.12 -9.69
CA GLN A 166 8.34 22.50 -8.69
C GLN A 166 8.15 21.65 -7.44
N VAL A 167 9.17 20.95 -6.98
CA VAL A 167 9.07 19.98 -5.89
C VAL A 167 9.98 20.39 -4.73
N ALA A 168 9.41 20.44 -3.53
CA ALA A 168 10.15 20.77 -2.33
C ALA A 168 11.16 19.66 -1.95
N ASP A 169 12.28 20.07 -1.38
CA ASP A 169 13.25 19.18 -0.72
C ASP A 169 13.84 18.07 -1.61
N GLY A 170 13.84 18.24 -2.94
CA GLY A 170 14.29 17.21 -3.87
C GLY A 170 13.41 15.96 -3.91
N ALA A 171 12.13 16.08 -3.53
CA ALA A 171 11.22 14.95 -3.36
C ALA A 171 10.58 14.42 -4.66
N ALA A 172 11.19 14.67 -5.83
CA ALA A 172 10.65 14.22 -7.12
C ALA A 172 10.45 12.70 -7.18
N TYR A 173 11.42 11.93 -6.73
CA TYR A 173 11.32 10.47 -6.69
C TYR A 173 10.19 9.99 -5.76
N PHE A 174 10.02 10.64 -4.61
CA PHE A 174 8.93 10.37 -3.70
C PHE A 174 7.57 10.69 -4.34
N THR A 175 7.44 11.84 -4.99
CA THR A 175 6.19 12.28 -5.63
C THR A 175 5.79 11.31 -6.74
N LEU A 176 6.72 10.91 -7.60
CA LEU A 176 6.46 9.94 -8.67
C LEU A 176 6.19 8.55 -8.09
N GLY A 177 7.08 8.03 -7.24
CA GLY A 177 7.02 6.66 -6.76
C GLY A 177 5.84 6.34 -5.85
N ASN A 178 5.34 7.33 -5.14
CA ASN A 178 4.31 7.14 -4.12
C ASN A 178 2.95 7.74 -4.49
N SER A 179 2.96 8.93 -5.06
CA SER A 179 1.75 9.74 -5.16
C SER A 179 1.09 9.66 -6.54
N ALA A 180 1.87 9.60 -7.60
CA ALA A 180 1.36 9.75 -8.96
C ALA A 180 0.30 8.72 -9.39
N VAL A 181 0.34 7.51 -8.82
CA VAL A 181 -0.69 6.46 -9.05
C VAL A 181 -2.01 6.73 -8.31
N PHE A 182 -2.00 7.62 -7.31
CA PHE A 182 -3.19 8.00 -6.54
C PHE A 182 -3.75 9.36 -6.95
N VAL A 183 -3.06 10.10 -7.82
CA VAL A 183 -3.56 11.38 -8.33
C VAL A 183 -4.64 11.11 -9.36
N ARG A 184 -5.85 11.57 -9.04
CA ARG A 184 -7.01 11.55 -9.92
C ARG A 184 -7.13 12.89 -10.62
N MET A 185 -7.53 12.85 -11.86
CA MET A 185 -7.79 14.07 -12.58
C MET A 185 -9.20 14.59 -12.27
N TYR A 186 -9.31 15.89 -12.14
CA TYR A 186 -10.57 16.60 -11.89
C TYR A 186 -10.85 17.54 -13.08
N PRO A 187 -12.05 17.47 -13.71
CA PRO A 187 -12.41 18.36 -14.80
C PRO A 187 -12.57 19.80 -14.30
N LYS A 188 -11.73 20.69 -14.78
CA LYS A 188 -11.73 22.09 -14.37
C LYS A 188 -13.09 22.74 -14.56
N HIS A 189 -13.74 22.50 -15.72
CA HIS A 189 -15.03 23.08 -16.08
C HIS A 189 -16.17 22.72 -15.10
N ILE A 190 -16.05 21.64 -14.33
CA ILE A 190 -17.01 21.25 -13.29
C ILE A 190 -16.56 21.76 -11.90
N TRP A 191 -15.31 21.51 -11.54
CA TRP A 191 -14.84 21.67 -10.16
C TRP A 191 -14.34 23.08 -9.81
N GLU A 192 -14.06 23.94 -10.80
CA GLU A 192 -13.51 25.29 -10.55
C GLU A 192 -14.47 26.17 -9.72
N GLY A 193 -15.79 26.04 -9.98
CA GLY A 193 -16.85 26.80 -9.29
C GLY A 193 -17.32 26.24 -7.96
N ILE A 194 -16.81 25.06 -7.52
CA ILE A 194 -17.27 24.39 -6.31
C ILE A 194 -16.58 24.99 -5.08
N GLU A 195 -17.38 25.55 -4.16
CA GLU A 195 -16.86 26.17 -2.93
C GLU A 195 -16.38 25.12 -1.92
N ASP A 196 -17.14 24.03 -1.74
CA ASP A 196 -16.78 22.89 -0.88
C ASP A 196 -16.62 21.62 -1.71
N PRO A 197 -15.43 21.39 -2.30
CA PRO A 197 -15.17 20.18 -3.10
C PRO A 197 -15.26 18.87 -2.31
N SER A 198 -14.96 18.89 -1.01
CA SER A 198 -15.00 17.69 -0.17
C SER A 198 -16.41 17.15 0.04
N GLY A 199 -17.39 18.04 0.07
CA GLY A 199 -18.81 17.70 0.22
C GLY A 199 -19.59 17.59 -1.10
N TYR A 200 -18.92 17.81 -2.26
CA TYR A 200 -19.62 17.83 -3.54
C TYR A 200 -19.99 16.43 -4.02
N THR A 201 -21.31 16.20 -4.22
CA THR A 201 -21.90 14.90 -4.61
C THR A 201 -22.93 15.04 -5.74
N GLY A 202 -22.79 16.07 -6.59
CA GLY A 202 -23.63 16.26 -7.78
C GLY A 202 -23.53 15.07 -8.76
N GLU A 203 -24.44 14.99 -9.70
CA GLU A 203 -24.44 13.93 -10.73
C GLU A 203 -23.15 13.95 -11.57
N ASP A 204 -22.57 15.13 -11.74
CA ASP A 204 -21.33 15.39 -12.45
C ASP A 204 -20.08 15.24 -11.59
N ALA A 205 -20.22 15.03 -10.26
CA ALA A 205 -19.10 14.84 -9.35
C ALA A 205 -18.28 13.55 -9.59
N VAL A 206 -18.77 12.65 -10.44
CA VAL A 206 -18.08 11.41 -10.85
C VAL A 206 -17.66 11.41 -12.31
N ILE A 207 -17.84 12.54 -13.03
CA ILE A 207 -17.32 12.69 -14.39
C ILE A 207 -15.79 12.65 -14.32
N GLY A 208 -15.23 11.62 -14.93
CA GLY A 208 -13.80 11.39 -15.04
C GLY A 208 -13.36 11.30 -16.49
N CYS A 209 -12.11 10.99 -16.71
CA CYS A 209 -11.53 10.71 -18.03
C CYS A 209 -10.89 9.31 -18.08
N GLY A 210 -11.36 8.40 -17.22
CA GLY A 210 -10.91 7.01 -17.15
C GLY A 210 -11.55 6.10 -18.21
N PRO A 211 -11.18 4.81 -18.20
CA PRO A 211 -11.61 3.85 -19.23
C PRO A 211 -13.10 3.47 -19.18
N TYR A 212 -13.77 3.71 -18.06
CA TYR A 212 -15.19 3.38 -17.91
C TYR A 212 -15.97 4.56 -17.36
N LYS A 213 -17.16 4.76 -17.90
CA LYS A 213 -18.12 5.80 -17.50
C LYS A 213 -19.19 5.18 -16.59
N LEU A 214 -19.45 5.79 -15.43
CA LEU A 214 -20.60 5.45 -14.61
C LEU A 214 -21.89 5.86 -15.32
N VAL A 215 -22.78 4.90 -15.56
CA VAL A 215 -24.06 5.15 -16.28
C VAL A 215 -25.27 5.02 -15.35
N GLN A 216 -25.18 4.21 -14.29
CA GLN A 216 -26.28 4.04 -13.36
C GLN A 216 -25.77 3.72 -11.95
N VAL A 217 -26.45 4.28 -10.95
CA VAL A 217 -26.39 3.85 -9.55
C VAL A 217 -27.80 3.52 -9.10
N ASP A 218 -27.98 2.32 -8.57
CA ASP A 218 -29.23 1.88 -7.94
C ASP A 218 -28.94 1.67 -6.44
N GLU A 219 -29.42 2.63 -5.63
CA GLU A 219 -29.18 2.60 -4.18
C GLU A 219 -30.04 1.55 -3.48
N GLU A 220 -31.22 1.18 -4.04
CA GLU A 220 -32.07 0.14 -3.48
C GLU A 220 -31.47 -1.26 -3.74
N ALA A 221 -31.01 -1.51 -4.97
CA ALA A 221 -30.34 -2.75 -5.36
C ALA A 221 -28.86 -2.78 -4.94
N GLN A 222 -28.33 -1.69 -4.41
CA GLN A 222 -26.91 -1.53 -4.05
C GLN A 222 -25.99 -1.88 -5.21
N THR A 223 -26.29 -1.36 -6.42
CA THR A 223 -25.49 -1.62 -7.63
C THR A 223 -25.03 -0.34 -8.31
N MET A 224 -23.86 -0.45 -8.97
CA MET A 224 -23.32 0.57 -9.85
C MET A 224 -23.00 -0.08 -11.19
N HIS A 225 -23.41 0.55 -12.26
CA HIS A 225 -23.17 0.09 -13.63
C HIS A 225 -22.28 1.04 -14.40
N TYR A 226 -21.25 0.50 -15.05
CA TYR A 226 -20.24 1.21 -15.83
C TYR A 226 -20.19 0.67 -17.24
N GLU A 227 -19.97 1.56 -18.22
CA GLU A 227 -19.73 1.20 -19.61
C GLU A 227 -18.35 1.66 -20.06
N ALA A 228 -17.69 0.84 -20.88
CA ALA A 228 -16.43 1.21 -21.50
C ALA A 228 -16.62 2.45 -22.40
N VAL A 229 -15.68 3.40 -22.34
CA VAL A 229 -15.73 4.61 -23.19
C VAL A 229 -15.54 4.33 -24.68
N GLY A 230 -15.13 3.13 -25.05
CA GLY A 230 -14.93 2.68 -26.43
C GLY A 230 -14.29 1.29 -26.48
N GLU A 231 -13.76 0.94 -27.63
CA GLU A 231 -13.03 -0.34 -27.80
C GLU A 231 -11.61 -0.29 -27.26
N THR A 232 -11.05 0.91 -27.16
CA THR A 232 -9.70 1.15 -26.68
C THR A 232 -9.65 2.38 -25.78
N TYR A 233 -8.71 2.40 -24.85
CA TYR A 233 -8.35 3.53 -24.03
C TYR A 233 -6.83 3.63 -23.95
N MET A 234 -6.26 4.80 -24.27
CA MET A 234 -4.79 5.00 -24.28
C MET A 234 -4.04 3.93 -25.10
N GLY A 235 -4.61 3.55 -26.26
CA GLY A 235 -4.03 2.51 -27.13
C GLY A 235 -4.16 1.07 -26.59
N ARG A 236 -4.79 0.84 -25.45
CA ARG A 236 -5.03 -0.49 -24.86
C ARG A 236 -6.46 -0.93 -25.17
N ALA A 237 -6.63 -2.19 -25.58
CA ALA A 237 -7.95 -2.77 -25.80
C ALA A 237 -8.74 -2.85 -24.49
N LEU A 238 -9.99 -2.37 -24.51
CA LEU A 238 -10.95 -2.61 -23.43
C LEU A 238 -11.72 -3.88 -23.75
N THR A 239 -11.30 -5.00 -23.17
CA THR A 239 -11.88 -6.30 -23.43
C THR A 239 -13.18 -6.56 -22.67
N VAL A 240 -13.48 -5.78 -21.64
CA VAL A 240 -14.74 -5.80 -20.88
C VAL A 240 -15.58 -4.61 -21.35
N ARG A 241 -16.82 -4.86 -21.81
CA ARG A 241 -17.72 -3.81 -22.34
C ARG A 241 -18.46 -3.06 -21.25
N SER A 242 -18.88 -3.78 -20.21
CA SER A 242 -19.52 -3.19 -19.05
C SER A 242 -19.11 -3.86 -17.75
N VAL A 243 -19.19 -3.11 -16.65
CA VAL A 243 -18.90 -3.61 -15.31
C VAL A 243 -20.10 -3.28 -14.41
N THR A 244 -20.62 -4.30 -13.73
CA THR A 244 -21.61 -4.11 -12.67
C THR A 244 -20.97 -4.44 -11.32
N VAL A 245 -20.89 -3.43 -10.44
CA VAL A 245 -20.44 -3.62 -9.06
C VAL A 245 -21.66 -3.73 -8.16
N ARG A 246 -21.74 -4.80 -7.36
CA ARG A 246 -22.80 -5.03 -6.40
C ARG A 246 -22.28 -5.16 -4.98
N SER A 247 -22.89 -4.47 -4.05
CA SER A 247 -22.59 -4.57 -2.63
C SER A 247 -23.36 -5.68 -1.94
N TYR A 248 -22.70 -6.35 -0.99
CA TYR A 248 -23.25 -7.39 -0.14
C TYR A 248 -23.03 -7.05 1.34
N ASP A 249 -23.96 -7.43 2.19
CA ASP A 249 -23.92 -7.11 3.63
C ASP A 249 -22.79 -7.84 4.39
N SER A 250 -22.27 -8.93 3.82
CA SER A 250 -21.22 -9.72 4.46
C SER A 250 -20.33 -10.45 3.44
N GLN A 251 -19.12 -10.81 3.86
CA GLN A 251 -18.23 -11.65 3.05
C GLN A 251 -18.82 -13.05 2.82
N ASP A 252 -19.59 -13.61 3.75
CA ASP A 252 -20.27 -14.90 3.57
C ASP A 252 -21.29 -14.85 2.41
N ALA A 253 -22.11 -13.80 2.36
CA ALA A 253 -23.06 -13.58 1.26
C ALA A 253 -22.32 -13.40 -0.08
N LEU A 254 -21.25 -12.62 -0.10
CA LEU A 254 -20.44 -12.39 -1.28
C LEU A 254 -19.75 -13.67 -1.78
N VAL A 255 -19.20 -14.49 -0.87
CA VAL A 255 -18.64 -15.80 -1.20
C VAL A 255 -19.68 -16.73 -1.80
N MET A 256 -20.90 -16.72 -1.27
CA MET A 256 -22.01 -17.50 -1.84
C MET A 256 -22.39 -17.03 -3.24
N ALA A 257 -22.45 -15.70 -3.48
CA ALA A 257 -22.72 -15.12 -4.79
C ALA A 257 -21.65 -15.52 -5.82
N LEU A 258 -20.37 -15.51 -5.42
CA LEU A 258 -19.27 -15.98 -6.27
C LEU A 258 -19.41 -17.48 -6.60
N ARG A 259 -19.67 -18.31 -5.61
CA ARG A 259 -19.82 -19.77 -5.78
C ARG A 259 -20.99 -20.14 -6.69
N THR A 260 -22.09 -19.39 -6.62
CA THR A 260 -23.28 -19.63 -7.47
C THR A 260 -23.18 -19.00 -8.85
N GLY A 261 -22.15 -18.16 -9.12
CA GLY A 261 -22.00 -17.43 -10.37
C GLY A 261 -22.92 -16.22 -10.49
N GLU A 262 -23.44 -15.71 -9.41
CA GLU A 262 -24.18 -14.44 -9.38
C GLU A 262 -23.23 -13.26 -9.64
N VAL A 263 -21.98 -13.35 -9.16
CA VAL A 263 -20.87 -12.47 -9.50
C VAL A 263 -19.72 -13.28 -10.10
N ASP A 264 -18.94 -12.63 -10.97
CA ASP A 264 -17.77 -13.21 -11.65
C ASP A 264 -16.49 -13.00 -10.86
N ALA A 265 -16.47 -11.94 -10.06
CA ALA A 265 -15.34 -11.58 -9.22
C ALA A 265 -15.78 -11.03 -7.87
N MET A 266 -14.94 -11.19 -6.87
CA MET A 266 -15.03 -10.39 -5.65
C MET A 266 -13.73 -9.62 -5.44
N TYR A 267 -13.90 -8.35 -5.06
CA TYR A 267 -12.77 -7.46 -4.85
C TYR A 267 -13.06 -6.54 -3.67
N ASP A 268 -12.13 -6.45 -2.75
CA ASP A 268 -12.15 -5.43 -1.71
C ASP A 268 -10.71 -4.97 -1.42
N TYR A 269 -10.45 -3.72 -1.72
CA TYR A 269 -9.14 -3.11 -1.53
C TYR A 269 -8.68 -3.10 -0.07
N SER A 270 -9.60 -2.89 0.86
CA SER A 270 -9.29 -2.72 2.28
C SER A 270 -9.62 -3.93 3.16
N ASN A 271 -10.49 -4.82 2.67
CA ASN A 271 -10.93 -6.00 3.40
C ASN A 271 -10.82 -7.24 2.51
N PRO A 272 -9.60 -7.71 2.24
CA PRO A 272 -9.41 -8.93 1.47
C PRO A 272 -10.14 -10.08 2.16
N ILE A 273 -10.46 -11.12 1.39
CA ILE A 273 -11.08 -12.33 1.94
C ILE A 273 -10.31 -12.82 3.15
N SER A 274 -11.02 -13.09 4.23
CA SER A 274 -10.43 -13.69 5.42
C SER A 274 -9.75 -15.02 5.06
N PRO A 275 -8.51 -15.27 5.54
CA PRO A 275 -7.86 -16.57 5.37
C PRO A 275 -8.73 -17.76 5.79
N THR A 276 -9.60 -17.57 6.78
CA THR A 276 -10.52 -18.60 7.27
C THR A 276 -11.63 -18.95 6.27
N MET A 277 -11.94 -18.07 5.32
CA MET A 277 -12.94 -18.28 4.27
C MET A 277 -12.37 -18.89 2.98
N LEU A 278 -11.06 -18.86 2.80
CA LEU A 278 -10.41 -19.41 1.60
C LEU A 278 -10.76 -20.86 1.31
N PRO A 279 -10.81 -21.78 2.31
CA PRO A 279 -11.21 -23.16 2.05
C PRO A 279 -12.61 -23.29 1.45
N SER A 280 -13.48 -22.31 1.65
CA SER A 280 -14.84 -22.31 1.10
C SER A 280 -14.91 -21.99 -0.40
N ILE A 281 -13.86 -21.41 -0.97
CA ILE A 281 -13.73 -21.04 -2.39
C ILE A 281 -12.63 -21.80 -3.10
N SER A 282 -11.60 -22.26 -2.38
CA SER A 282 -10.55 -23.10 -2.95
C SER A 282 -11.14 -24.44 -3.42
N GLY A 283 -10.86 -24.80 -4.68
CA GLY A 283 -11.39 -26.03 -5.28
C GLY A 283 -12.83 -25.94 -5.79
N VAL A 284 -13.46 -24.79 -5.79
CA VAL A 284 -14.72 -24.56 -6.52
C VAL A 284 -14.40 -24.40 -8.00
N ASP A 285 -15.03 -25.22 -8.85
CA ASP A 285 -14.80 -25.20 -10.30
C ASP A 285 -15.02 -23.79 -10.87
N GLY A 286 -14.03 -23.31 -11.63
CA GLY A 286 -14.05 -22.00 -12.25
C GLY A 286 -13.82 -20.83 -11.30
N VAL A 287 -13.38 -21.07 -10.05
CA VAL A 287 -13.00 -20.02 -9.10
C VAL A 287 -11.49 -20.08 -8.85
N ASP A 288 -10.80 -18.99 -9.16
CA ASP A 288 -9.37 -18.84 -8.88
C ASP A 288 -9.17 -17.77 -7.80
N PRO A 289 -8.68 -18.13 -6.60
CA PRO A 289 -8.30 -17.17 -5.57
C PRO A 289 -6.96 -16.52 -5.94
N GLY A 290 -7.02 -15.43 -6.70
CA GLY A 290 -5.85 -14.63 -7.03
C GLY A 290 -5.15 -14.08 -5.79
N LYS A 291 -3.82 -13.99 -5.83
CA LYS A 291 -3.00 -13.38 -4.79
C LYS A 291 -2.45 -12.06 -5.29
N GLY A 292 -2.71 -10.98 -4.55
CA GLY A 292 -2.07 -9.70 -4.79
C GLY A 292 -0.89 -9.50 -3.83
N MET A 293 0.08 -8.68 -4.21
CA MET A 293 1.15 -8.27 -3.30
C MET A 293 0.64 -7.31 -2.24
N ASN A 294 1.01 -7.54 -0.98
CA ASN A 294 0.74 -6.62 0.10
C ASN A 294 2.00 -5.82 0.42
N MET A 295 1.88 -4.50 0.39
CA MET A 295 3.00 -3.59 0.65
C MET A 295 3.10 -3.18 2.11
N GLY A 296 2.19 -3.65 2.97
CA GLY A 296 2.15 -3.31 4.38
C GLY A 296 2.72 -4.40 5.29
N LEU A 297 2.95 -4.01 6.52
CA LEU A 297 3.42 -4.85 7.61
C LEU A 297 2.57 -4.62 8.85
N PHE A 298 2.37 -5.65 9.66
CA PHE A 298 2.02 -5.43 11.05
C PHE A 298 3.30 -5.10 11.83
N GLU A 299 3.20 -4.09 12.66
CA GLU A 299 4.34 -3.52 13.37
C GLU A 299 4.03 -3.32 14.85
N ILE A 300 5.08 -3.36 15.64
CA ILE A 300 5.06 -2.89 17.02
C ILE A 300 5.82 -1.57 17.09
N LEU A 301 5.15 -0.54 17.58
CA LEU A 301 5.76 0.73 17.91
C LEU A 301 5.90 0.82 19.44
N PHE A 302 7.03 1.36 19.89
CA PHE A 302 7.28 1.57 21.31
C PHE A 302 7.07 3.03 21.68
N GLY A 303 6.37 3.30 22.78
CA GLY A 303 6.33 4.60 23.41
C GLY A 303 7.63 4.88 24.15
N PHE A 304 8.19 6.08 23.98
CA PHE A 304 9.49 6.44 24.58
C PHE A 304 9.38 7.41 25.74
N GLN A 305 8.19 7.59 26.28
CA GLN A 305 7.98 8.59 27.34
C GLN A 305 8.25 8.05 28.73
N LYS A 306 8.32 6.73 28.89
CA LYS A 306 8.52 6.07 30.18
C LYS A 306 9.16 4.68 30.05
N GLN A 307 9.77 4.24 31.15
CA GLN A 307 10.23 2.86 31.25
C GLN A 307 9.05 1.88 31.26
N PRO A 308 9.25 0.67 30.70
CA PRO A 308 10.53 0.12 30.21
C PRO A 308 10.75 0.39 28.72
N THR A 309 9.79 0.98 28.01
CA THR A 309 9.81 1.05 26.54
C THR A 309 10.76 2.12 25.98
N ASP A 310 11.24 3.05 26.83
CA ASP A 310 12.34 3.98 26.49
C ASP A 310 13.73 3.31 26.54
N ASP A 311 13.86 2.16 27.22
CA ASP A 311 15.11 1.40 27.27
C ASP A 311 15.33 0.57 26.01
N LEU A 312 16.49 0.74 25.37
CA LEU A 312 16.87 0.02 24.14
C LEU A 312 16.96 -1.49 24.38
N GLU A 313 17.55 -1.91 25.53
CA GLU A 313 17.75 -3.32 25.80
C GLU A 313 16.40 -4.03 26.06
N PHE A 314 15.46 -3.35 26.70
CA PHE A 314 14.10 -3.86 26.82
C PHE A 314 13.45 -4.11 25.44
N ARG A 315 13.55 -3.15 24.53
CA ARG A 315 12.99 -3.30 23.17
C ARG A 315 13.68 -4.42 22.38
N ARG A 316 15.00 -4.58 22.56
CA ARG A 316 15.76 -5.70 21.99
C ARG A 316 15.29 -7.05 22.54
N ALA A 317 15.02 -7.13 23.83
CA ALA A 317 14.47 -8.33 24.46
C ALA A 317 13.08 -8.67 23.91
N VAL A 318 12.19 -7.67 23.78
CA VAL A 318 10.88 -7.87 23.15
C VAL A 318 11.02 -8.47 21.75
N ARG A 319 11.98 -7.98 20.93
CA ARG A 319 12.24 -8.52 19.60
C ARG A 319 12.55 -10.02 19.62
N TYR A 320 13.32 -10.50 20.59
CA TYR A 320 13.65 -11.93 20.71
C TYR A 320 12.56 -12.77 21.38
N ALA A 321 11.68 -12.15 22.17
CA ALA A 321 10.61 -12.86 22.87
C ALA A 321 9.49 -13.35 21.93
N LEU A 322 9.23 -12.67 20.80
CA LEU A 322 8.04 -12.89 19.99
C LEU A 322 8.14 -14.11 19.06
N ASN A 323 7.04 -14.85 18.98
CA ASN A 323 6.87 -15.97 18.06
C ASN A 323 6.36 -15.46 16.70
N TYR A 324 7.29 -15.12 15.82
CA TYR A 324 6.99 -14.54 14.52
C TYR A 324 6.25 -15.51 13.58
N GLU A 325 6.52 -16.80 13.64
CA GLU A 325 5.86 -17.81 12.83
C GLU A 325 4.37 -17.94 13.22
N LEU A 326 4.07 -17.93 14.52
CA LEU A 326 2.69 -17.94 15.01
C LEU A 326 1.96 -16.65 14.63
N LEU A 327 2.62 -15.49 14.74
CA LEU A 327 2.08 -14.21 14.35
C LEU A 327 1.83 -14.17 12.82
N ALA A 328 2.79 -14.61 12.01
CA ALA A 328 2.66 -14.67 10.55
C ALA A 328 1.47 -15.56 10.14
N THR A 329 1.38 -16.77 10.72
CA THR A 329 0.26 -17.70 10.45
C THR A 329 -1.09 -17.13 10.92
N THR A 330 -1.12 -16.44 12.06
CA THR A 330 -2.35 -15.82 12.59
C THR A 330 -2.84 -14.70 11.66
N ILE A 331 -1.93 -13.93 11.06
CA ILE A 331 -2.23 -12.78 10.21
C ILE A 331 -2.57 -13.21 8.78
N GLY A 332 -1.75 -14.06 8.19
CA GLY A 332 -1.81 -14.41 6.77
C GLY A 332 -2.18 -15.86 6.46
N GLY A 333 -2.47 -16.69 7.46
CA GLY A 333 -2.70 -18.12 7.25
C GLY A 333 -1.46 -18.81 6.67
N GLU A 334 -1.65 -19.65 5.67
CA GLU A 334 -0.57 -20.37 4.97
C GLU A 334 0.34 -19.43 4.14
N ASP A 335 -0.15 -18.23 3.81
CA ASP A 335 0.60 -17.22 3.06
C ASP A 335 1.28 -16.19 3.96
N GLY A 336 1.13 -16.30 5.27
CA GLY A 336 1.80 -15.43 6.25
C GLY A 336 3.32 -15.59 6.15
N GLN A 337 4.03 -14.45 6.13
CA GLN A 337 5.48 -14.43 6.01
C GLN A 337 6.12 -13.68 7.15
N VAL A 338 7.21 -14.24 7.69
CA VAL A 338 8.06 -13.53 8.62
C VAL A 338 8.97 -12.60 7.82
N PRO A 339 8.89 -11.27 8.03
CA PRO A 339 9.73 -10.31 7.30
C PRO A 339 11.19 -10.38 7.76
N GLY A 340 12.08 -9.82 6.96
CA GLY A 340 13.45 -9.54 7.38
C GLY A 340 13.52 -8.35 8.35
N GLU A 341 14.69 -8.08 8.88
CA GLU A 341 14.96 -6.84 9.61
C GLU A 341 14.86 -5.62 8.67
N GLY A 342 14.27 -4.55 9.13
CA GLY A 342 14.03 -3.32 8.34
C GLY A 342 12.52 -2.97 8.30
N ILE A 343 12.09 -1.87 7.67
CA ILE A 343 10.71 -1.37 7.65
C ILE A 343 10.00 -1.53 6.29
N ILE A 344 10.68 -2.12 5.31
CA ILE A 344 10.13 -2.30 3.96
C ILE A 344 9.62 -3.72 3.84
N SER A 345 8.39 -3.89 3.37
CA SER A 345 7.81 -5.21 3.11
C SER A 345 8.50 -5.88 1.93
N PRO A 346 8.48 -7.22 1.82
CA PRO A 346 9.02 -7.94 0.66
C PRO A 346 8.45 -7.49 -0.69
N ALA A 347 7.24 -6.94 -0.71
CA ALA A 347 6.63 -6.34 -1.90
C ALA A 347 7.02 -4.88 -2.12
N GLY A 348 7.77 -4.27 -1.19
CA GLY A 348 8.11 -2.86 -1.22
C GLY A 348 9.37 -2.56 -2.04
N ILE A 349 9.38 -1.39 -2.69
CA ILE A 349 10.58 -0.90 -3.39
C ILE A 349 11.70 -0.68 -2.37
N GLY A 350 12.88 -1.24 -2.63
CA GLY A 350 14.04 -1.15 -1.74
C GLY A 350 14.06 -2.22 -0.64
N TYR A 351 13.19 -3.24 -0.73
CA TYR A 351 13.34 -4.41 0.12
C TYR A 351 14.66 -5.14 -0.16
N ASP A 352 15.32 -5.56 0.90
CA ASP A 352 16.58 -6.32 0.84
C ASP A 352 16.33 -7.70 1.48
N ASP A 353 16.25 -8.73 0.66
CA ASP A 353 16.02 -10.12 1.09
C ASP A 353 17.26 -10.78 1.72
N SER A 354 18.43 -10.13 1.65
CA SER A 354 19.65 -10.56 2.34
C SER A 354 19.63 -10.25 3.84
N LEU A 355 18.71 -9.38 4.30
CA LEU A 355 18.56 -9.08 5.70
C LEU A 355 18.11 -10.31 6.50
N PRO A 356 18.65 -10.53 7.72
CA PRO A 356 18.26 -11.65 8.56
C PRO A 356 16.74 -11.66 8.80
N LYS A 357 16.13 -12.83 8.79
CA LYS A 357 14.75 -13.00 9.23
C LYS A 357 14.63 -12.79 10.73
N LEU A 358 13.48 -12.28 11.16
CA LEU A 358 13.17 -12.21 12.58
C LEU A 358 12.92 -13.62 13.12
N VAL A 359 13.56 -13.94 14.23
CA VAL A 359 13.44 -15.25 14.89
C VAL A 359 13.15 -15.06 16.38
N GLN A 360 12.36 -15.98 16.93
CA GLN A 360 12.16 -16.08 18.37
C GLN A 360 13.39 -16.71 19.02
N ASP A 361 13.88 -16.11 20.10
CA ASP A 361 14.90 -16.66 20.99
C ASP A 361 14.63 -16.18 22.43
N GLN A 362 13.79 -16.90 23.14
CA GLN A 362 13.37 -16.52 24.49
C GLN A 362 14.54 -16.56 25.52
N GLU A 363 15.53 -17.43 25.33
CA GLU A 363 16.69 -17.46 26.19
C GLU A 363 17.58 -16.23 25.98
N GLN A 364 17.72 -15.80 24.74
CA GLN A 364 18.37 -14.51 24.41
C GLN A 364 17.60 -13.32 25.00
N ALA A 365 16.26 -13.34 24.92
CA ALA A 365 15.41 -12.29 25.49
C ALA A 365 15.60 -12.20 27.02
N LYS A 366 15.56 -13.32 27.71
CA LYS A 366 15.80 -13.41 29.18
C LYS A 366 17.19 -12.90 29.54
N ALA A 367 18.23 -13.33 28.81
CA ALA A 367 19.60 -12.89 29.05
C ALA A 367 19.80 -11.38 28.89
N ILE A 368 19.15 -10.78 27.87
CA ILE A 368 19.18 -9.32 27.65
C ILE A 368 18.49 -8.61 28.82
N LEU A 369 17.28 -9.05 29.23
CA LEU A 369 16.56 -8.46 30.34
C LEU A 369 17.36 -8.51 31.63
N GLU A 370 17.99 -9.65 31.95
CA GLU A 370 18.81 -9.80 33.14
C GLU A 370 20.04 -8.90 33.12
N ALA A 371 20.73 -8.84 31.97
CA ALA A 371 21.89 -7.95 31.81
C ALA A 371 21.53 -6.47 31.93
N ALA A 372 20.32 -6.08 31.56
CA ALA A 372 19.80 -4.72 31.67
C ALA A 372 19.20 -4.42 33.07
N GLY A 373 19.18 -5.39 33.98
CA GLY A 373 18.71 -5.22 35.37
C GLY A 373 17.21 -5.44 35.56
N TYR A 374 16.49 -5.96 34.55
CA TYR A 374 15.11 -6.42 34.71
C TYR A 374 15.11 -7.83 35.34
N ILE A 375 14.95 -7.93 36.64
CA ILE A 375 15.11 -9.14 37.43
C ILE A 375 13.86 -9.36 38.27
N ASP A 376 13.39 -10.61 38.39
CA ASP A 376 12.39 -11.01 39.37
C ASP A 376 13.07 -11.04 40.76
N THR A 377 12.83 -10.01 41.55
CA THR A 377 13.52 -9.85 42.87
C THR A 377 12.70 -10.38 44.03
N ASP A 378 11.40 -10.52 43.90
CA ASP A 378 10.51 -11.01 44.97
C ASP A 378 10.04 -12.46 44.75
N GLY A 379 10.30 -13.02 43.56
CA GLY A 379 10.04 -14.44 43.25
C GLY A 379 8.59 -14.71 42.84
N ASP A 380 7.85 -13.69 42.43
CA ASP A 380 6.46 -13.83 41.99
C ASP A 380 6.32 -14.29 40.52
N GLY A 381 7.44 -14.36 39.79
CA GLY A 381 7.53 -14.77 38.39
C GLY A 381 7.52 -13.60 37.38
N TRP A 382 7.40 -12.38 37.86
CA TRP A 382 7.44 -11.17 37.04
C TRP A 382 8.71 -10.36 37.33
N ARG A 383 9.25 -9.75 36.30
CA ARG A 383 10.46 -8.92 36.42
C ARG A 383 10.12 -7.50 36.84
N GLU A 384 10.88 -6.92 37.76
CA GLU A 384 10.85 -5.50 38.08
C GLU A 384 11.72 -4.69 37.11
N ARG A 385 11.51 -3.38 37.13
CA ARG A 385 12.41 -2.41 36.51
C ARG A 385 13.78 -2.39 37.22
N PRO A 386 14.84 -1.87 36.58
CA PRO A 386 16.17 -1.79 37.21
C PRO A 386 16.20 -1.00 38.53
N ASP A 387 15.22 -0.16 38.78
CA ASP A 387 15.07 0.57 40.07
C ASP A 387 14.30 -0.22 41.13
N GLY A 388 13.89 -1.46 40.84
CA GLY A 388 13.15 -2.35 41.71
C GLY A 388 11.64 -2.08 41.77
N THR A 389 11.11 -1.18 40.90
CA THR A 389 9.66 -0.95 40.85
C THR A 389 8.95 -2.00 40.00
N PRO A 390 7.72 -2.42 40.39
CA PRO A 390 6.92 -3.34 39.60
C PRO A 390 6.66 -2.80 38.18
N MET A 391 6.57 -3.73 37.23
CA MET A 391 6.36 -3.44 35.82
C MET A 391 5.07 -4.10 35.33
N ASP A 392 4.25 -3.32 34.63
CA ASP A 392 3.10 -3.82 33.88
C ASP A 392 3.01 -3.03 32.59
N VAL A 393 3.25 -3.67 31.46
CA VAL A 393 3.40 -3.00 30.17
C VAL A 393 2.07 -3.02 29.42
N LEU A 394 1.57 -1.85 29.06
CA LEU A 394 0.33 -1.72 28.29
C LEU A 394 0.55 -2.07 26.82
N VAL A 395 -0.20 -3.07 26.35
CA VAL A 395 -0.22 -3.48 24.92
C VAL A 395 -1.49 -2.96 24.29
N THR A 396 -1.36 -1.95 23.42
CA THR A 396 -2.45 -1.22 22.78
C THR A 396 -2.56 -1.61 21.31
N PRO A 397 -3.58 -2.38 20.89
CA PRO A 397 -3.84 -2.63 19.48
C PRO A 397 -4.52 -1.44 18.82
N GLN A 398 -4.18 -1.19 17.56
CA GLN A 398 -4.86 -0.21 16.71
C GLN A 398 -6.34 -0.53 16.59
N TYR A 399 -7.20 0.47 16.74
CA TYR A 399 -8.62 0.31 16.44
C TYR A 399 -8.84 -0.04 14.96
N ASN A 400 -9.62 -1.09 14.74
CA ASN A 400 -10.09 -1.46 13.41
C ASN A 400 -11.42 -2.21 13.52
N ALA A 401 -12.51 -1.56 13.15
CA ALA A 401 -13.85 -2.11 13.32
C ALA A 401 -14.08 -3.45 12.60
N THR A 402 -13.41 -3.66 11.46
CA THR A 402 -13.59 -4.88 10.65
C THR A 402 -12.60 -6.00 10.99
N LYS A 403 -11.49 -5.67 11.68
CA LYS A 403 -10.42 -6.61 12.04
C LYS A 403 -10.17 -6.69 13.55
N ALA A 404 -11.12 -6.26 14.37
CA ALA A 404 -10.99 -6.21 15.83
C ALA A 404 -10.52 -7.55 16.41
N ALA A 405 -11.12 -8.67 16.00
CA ALA A 405 -10.74 -10.00 16.46
C ALA A 405 -9.30 -10.39 16.08
N LEU A 406 -8.82 -9.97 14.90
CA LEU A 406 -7.44 -10.20 14.47
C LEU A 406 -6.46 -9.40 15.35
N TYR A 407 -6.72 -8.11 15.55
CA TYR A 407 -5.86 -7.26 16.40
C TYR A 407 -5.83 -7.74 17.85
N GLN A 408 -6.98 -8.17 18.37
CA GLN A 408 -7.06 -8.79 19.69
C GLN A 408 -6.19 -10.04 19.76
N ARG A 409 -6.29 -10.94 18.77
CA ARG A 409 -5.51 -12.17 18.75
C ARG A 409 -4.01 -11.94 18.65
N ILE A 410 -3.58 -10.97 17.84
CA ILE A 410 -2.17 -10.55 17.76
C ILE A 410 -1.67 -10.08 19.13
N ALA A 411 -2.45 -9.21 19.78
CA ALA A 411 -2.09 -8.67 21.10
C ALA A 411 -2.01 -9.77 22.18
N GLU A 412 -2.94 -10.72 22.20
CA GLU A 412 -2.90 -11.87 23.11
C GLU A 412 -1.64 -12.73 22.93
N ILE A 413 -1.20 -12.95 21.69
CA ILE A 413 0.05 -13.67 21.40
C ILE A 413 1.26 -12.89 21.95
N ILE A 414 1.29 -11.58 21.76
CA ILE A 414 2.38 -10.73 22.25
C ILE A 414 2.42 -10.75 23.78
N VAL A 415 1.27 -10.54 24.44
CA VAL A 415 1.17 -10.60 25.91
C VAL A 415 1.65 -11.95 26.44
N THR A 416 1.24 -13.05 25.78
CA THR A 416 1.67 -14.41 26.16
C THR A 416 3.19 -14.58 26.02
N ASN A 417 3.76 -14.19 24.88
CA ASN A 417 5.19 -14.35 24.64
C ASN A 417 6.06 -13.49 25.57
N LEU A 418 5.60 -12.30 25.92
CA LEU A 418 6.28 -11.46 26.89
C LEU A 418 6.17 -12.04 28.31
N GLY A 419 5.02 -12.62 28.66
CA GLY A 419 4.86 -13.34 29.93
C GLY A 419 5.80 -14.54 30.09
N GLU A 420 6.10 -15.27 29.02
CA GLU A 420 7.04 -16.41 29.01
C GLU A 420 8.49 -16.00 29.31
N VAL A 421 8.83 -14.72 29.16
CA VAL A 421 10.14 -14.17 29.53
C VAL A 421 10.09 -13.33 30.81
N GLY A 422 8.97 -13.39 31.56
CA GLY A 422 8.80 -12.74 32.85
C GLY A 422 8.38 -11.25 32.75
N VAL A 423 7.96 -10.76 31.60
CA VAL A 423 7.45 -9.41 31.44
C VAL A 423 5.93 -9.40 31.60
N LYS A 424 5.45 -8.77 32.66
CA LYS A 424 4.02 -8.60 32.88
C LYS A 424 3.45 -7.57 31.90
N CYS A 425 2.37 -7.95 31.23
CA CYS A 425 1.69 -7.10 30.26
C CYS A 425 0.17 -7.10 30.48
N THR A 426 -0.44 -5.96 30.27
CA THR A 426 -1.90 -5.80 30.23
C THR A 426 -2.36 -5.44 28.83
N LEU A 427 -3.36 -6.15 28.30
CA LEU A 427 -3.99 -5.83 27.02
C LEU A 427 -4.97 -4.65 27.22
N ASP A 428 -4.83 -3.63 26.40
CA ASP A 428 -5.79 -2.53 26.31
C ASP A 428 -7.01 -2.95 25.49
N GLU A 429 -7.98 -3.56 26.16
CA GLU A 429 -9.22 -4.01 25.51
C GLU A 429 -10.11 -2.86 25.05
N GLU A 430 -9.96 -1.67 25.63
CA GLU A 430 -10.75 -0.50 25.24
C GLU A 430 -10.37 -0.01 23.87
N SER A 431 -9.10 0.04 23.52
CA SER A 431 -8.61 0.41 22.17
C SER A 431 -9.18 -0.46 21.06
N ILE A 432 -9.51 -1.72 21.34
CA ILE A 432 -10.13 -2.61 20.35
C ILE A 432 -11.55 -2.17 19.98
N ARG A 433 -12.25 -1.51 20.92
CA ARG A 433 -13.69 -1.19 20.81
C ARG A 433 -13.99 0.29 20.65
N ASN A 434 -13.03 1.14 20.98
CA ASN A 434 -13.21 2.59 21.08
C ASN A 434 -12.12 3.32 20.31
N SER A 435 -12.48 3.84 19.13
CA SER A 435 -11.55 4.60 18.27
C SER A 435 -11.03 5.87 18.92
N ASP A 436 -11.86 6.54 19.71
CA ASP A 436 -11.50 7.82 20.33
C ASP A 436 -10.48 7.60 21.44
N HIS A 437 -10.63 6.52 22.23
CA HIS A 437 -9.66 6.13 23.24
C HIS A 437 -8.30 5.79 22.59
N GLU A 438 -8.30 4.95 21.56
CA GLU A 438 -7.07 4.58 20.83
C GLU A 438 -6.40 5.82 20.21
N GLN A 439 -7.19 6.69 19.57
CA GLN A 439 -6.70 7.92 18.98
C GLN A 439 -6.09 8.84 20.05
N GLN A 440 -6.73 8.99 21.21
CA GLN A 440 -6.21 9.81 22.31
C GLN A 440 -4.87 9.28 22.83
N LEU A 441 -4.75 7.96 23.07
CA LEU A 441 -3.48 7.34 23.49
C LEU A 441 -2.36 7.59 22.49
N ARG A 442 -2.67 7.52 21.21
CA ARG A 442 -1.71 7.75 20.15
C ARG A 442 -1.30 9.23 20.05
N ASP A 443 -2.24 10.15 20.14
CA ASP A 443 -1.99 11.59 20.05
C ASP A 443 -1.19 12.09 21.26
N ASP A 444 -1.45 11.55 22.44
CA ASP A 444 -0.72 11.85 23.68
C ASP A 444 0.63 11.10 23.77
N GLY A 445 0.88 10.12 22.88
CA GLY A 445 2.03 9.22 22.98
C GLY A 445 2.02 8.37 24.24
N ALA A 446 0.84 8.11 24.81
CA ALA A 446 0.67 7.47 26.12
C ALA A 446 0.70 5.93 26.05
N TYR A 447 0.77 5.31 24.87
CA TYR A 447 0.98 3.88 24.70
C TYR A 447 2.40 3.45 25.06
N GLU A 448 2.57 2.19 25.48
CA GLU A 448 3.89 1.60 25.71
C GLU A 448 4.28 0.66 24.54
N ILE A 449 3.45 -0.33 24.23
CA ILE A 449 3.57 -1.16 23.03
C ILE A 449 2.31 -0.96 22.20
N TYR A 450 2.44 -0.41 20.99
CA TYR A 450 1.34 -0.16 20.08
C TYR A 450 1.45 -1.08 18.87
N ILE A 451 0.38 -1.80 18.56
CA ILE A 451 0.29 -2.74 17.44
C ILE A 451 -0.47 -2.06 16.31
N CYS A 452 0.15 -1.88 15.17
CA CYS A 452 -0.50 -1.28 14.01
C CYS A 452 -0.15 -1.99 12.70
N TYR A 453 -0.93 -1.68 11.68
CA TYR A 453 -0.62 -2.04 10.30
C TYR A 453 -0.18 -0.78 9.56
N ALA A 454 0.97 -0.82 8.92
CA ALA A 454 1.50 0.28 8.15
C ALA A 454 2.05 -0.17 6.79
N THR A 455 1.95 0.70 5.78
CA THR A 455 2.52 0.50 4.46
C THR A 455 3.75 1.39 4.31
N HIS A 456 4.93 0.80 4.29
CA HIS A 456 6.19 1.53 4.13
C HIS A 456 6.82 1.35 2.74
N GLY A 457 6.16 0.63 1.87
CA GLY A 457 6.63 0.33 0.50
C GLY A 457 6.69 1.52 -0.43
N TYR A 458 6.06 2.61 -0.02
CA TYR A 458 6.30 3.96 -0.50
C TYR A 458 6.76 4.71 0.73
N LEU A 459 7.83 5.47 0.67
CA LEU A 459 8.28 6.37 1.72
C LEU A 459 7.14 7.28 2.20
N HIS A 460 6.07 6.70 2.73
CA HIS A 460 5.11 7.40 3.54
C HIS A 460 5.83 7.73 4.85
N LEU A 461 6.54 8.82 4.80
CA LEU A 461 6.70 9.59 6.01
C LEU A 461 5.27 9.94 6.43
N PRO A 462 4.79 9.48 7.59
CA PRO A 462 3.43 9.70 8.02
C PRO A 462 3.11 11.18 7.96
N ALA A 463 1.88 11.51 7.60
CA ALA A 463 1.37 12.88 7.63
C ALA A 463 1.71 13.49 8.99
N ARG A 464 2.04 14.77 9.01
CA ARG A 464 2.66 15.55 10.12
C ARG A 464 2.18 15.25 11.55
N GLY A 465 1.01 14.62 11.74
CA GLY A 465 0.49 14.23 13.06
C GLY A 465 1.26 13.06 13.69
N HIS A 466 1.60 12.04 12.92
CA HIS A 466 2.40 10.91 13.40
C HIS A 466 3.88 11.26 13.57
N LEU A 467 4.39 12.22 12.77
CA LEU A 467 5.79 12.68 12.87
C LEU A 467 6.08 13.55 14.09
N ARG A 468 5.09 14.12 14.78
CA ARG A 468 5.39 14.83 16.02
C ARG A 468 6.03 13.92 17.07
N HIS A 469 5.68 12.65 17.07
CA HIS A 469 6.28 11.65 17.95
C HIS A 469 7.48 10.92 17.34
N LEU A 470 7.58 10.84 15.99
CA LEU A 470 8.76 10.31 15.29
C LEU A 470 9.81 11.39 14.97
N GLY A 471 9.45 12.68 15.06
CA GLY A 471 10.33 13.82 14.74
C GLY A 471 11.59 13.90 15.61
N GLN A 472 11.60 13.26 16.76
CA GLN A 472 12.82 13.08 17.57
C GLN A 472 13.78 12.04 16.95
N TYR A 473 13.33 11.24 15.97
CA TYR A 473 14.13 10.20 15.30
C TYR A 473 14.70 10.65 13.95
N ALA A 474 14.04 11.58 13.24
CA ALA A 474 14.55 12.13 11.98
C ALA A 474 15.86 12.92 12.16
N VAL A 475 16.15 13.36 13.39
CA VAL A 475 17.40 14.08 13.73
C VAL A 475 18.57 13.13 13.99
N ALA A 476 18.33 11.81 14.17
CA ALA A 476 19.36 10.79 14.36
C ALA A 476 19.93 10.24 13.04
N LEU A 477 19.45 10.70 11.89
CA LEU A 477 20.06 10.41 10.58
C LEU A 477 21.26 11.36 10.37
N GLY A 478 22.25 11.23 11.21
CA GLY A 478 23.56 11.86 11.05
C GLY A 478 24.30 11.25 9.85
N GLN A 479 25.19 12.01 9.29
CA GLN A 479 25.93 11.90 8.04
C GLN A 479 26.67 10.56 7.75
N ASP A 480 26.55 9.54 8.57
CA ASP A 480 27.33 8.29 8.47
C ASP A 480 26.41 7.07 8.39
N GLY A 481 25.85 6.83 7.22
CA GLY A 481 25.27 5.51 6.86
C GLY A 481 23.99 5.15 7.62
N ILE A 482 23.02 4.62 6.92
CA ILE A 482 21.72 4.19 7.42
C ILE A 482 21.88 3.08 8.45
N HIS A 483 22.17 3.41 9.69
CA HIS A 483 21.92 2.54 10.83
C HIS A 483 20.51 2.85 11.34
N MET A 484 19.54 2.02 10.90
CA MET A 484 18.20 2.06 11.47
C MET A 484 18.28 1.68 12.94
N PRO A 485 17.78 2.52 13.86
CA PRO A 485 17.74 2.11 15.27
C PRO A 485 16.84 0.89 15.42
N ALA A 486 17.15 0.00 16.34
CA ALA A 486 16.39 -1.22 16.67
C ALA A 486 15.01 -0.90 17.33
N HIS A 487 14.23 0.01 16.72
CA HIS A 487 13.02 0.56 17.33
C HIS A 487 11.73 -0.10 16.83
N PHE A 488 11.81 -0.86 15.73
CA PHE A 488 10.65 -1.51 15.14
C PHE A 488 10.79 -3.03 15.26
N VAL A 489 9.81 -3.66 15.90
CA VAL A 489 9.63 -5.10 15.86
C VAL A 489 8.50 -5.39 14.88
N ARG A 490 8.77 -6.17 13.85
CA ARG A 490 7.79 -6.54 12.83
C ARG A 490 7.11 -7.84 13.19
N ILE A 491 5.88 -7.99 12.76
CA ILE A 491 5.08 -9.12 13.15
C ILE A 491 4.78 -10.07 12.00
N ALA A 492 4.29 -9.62 10.86
CA ALA A 492 4.03 -10.45 9.68
C ALA A 492 3.40 -9.68 8.51
N GLU A 493 3.38 -10.30 7.36
CA GLU A 493 2.78 -9.77 6.13
C GLU A 493 1.39 -10.34 5.85
N PHE A 494 0.53 -9.52 5.29
CA PHE A 494 -0.79 -9.91 4.85
C PHE A 494 -0.95 -9.69 3.33
N VAL A 495 -1.40 -10.70 2.61
CA VAL A 495 -1.59 -10.66 1.15
C VAL A 495 -3.06 -10.43 0.82
N PRO A 496 -3.44 -9.30 0.18
CA PRO A 496 -4.80 -9.13 -0.32
C PRO A 496 -5.08 -10.13 -1.44
N ARG A 497 -6.32 -10.61 -1.53
CA ARG A 497 -6.73 -11.61 -2.52
C ARG A 497 -7.87 -11.10 -3.38
N LEU A 498 -7.68 -11.18 -4.68
CA LEU A 498 -8.73 -11.09 -5.68
C LEU A 498 -9.22 -12.51 -5.97
N VAL A 499 -10.53 -12.72 -6.01
CA VAL A 499 -11.12 -14.01 -6.37
C VAL A 499 -11.95 -13.83 -7.63
N LEU A 500 -11.56 -14.54 -8.69
CA LEU A 500 -12.20 -14.54 -10.00
C LEU A 500 -12.88 -15.89 -10.26
N ARG A 501 -13.96 -15.87 -11.03
CA ARG A 501 -14.57 -17.04 -11.64
C ARG A 501 -14.38 -16.95 -13.15
N PHE A 502 -13.90 -18.06 -13.78
CA PHE A 502 -13.74 -18.21 -15.23
C PHE A 502 -14.82 -19.12 -15.81
#